data_7708e3c6d6f8248e8fa44da7374015e8
#
_entry.id   7708e3c6d6f8248e8fa44da7374015e8
#
_cell.length_a   1.000
_cell.length_b   1.000
_cell.length_c   1.000
_cell.angle_alpha   90.00
_cell.angle_beta   90.00
_cell.angle_gamma   90.00
#
_symmetry.space_group_name_H-M   'P 1'
#
loop_
_entity.id
_entity.type
_entity.pdbx_description
1 polymer ?
#
loop_
_entity_poly.entity_id
_entity_poly.type
_entity_poly.pdbx_seq_one_letter_code
_entity_poly.pdbx_strand_id
1 'polypeptide(L)'
;EMDMIKECLAVMKAQGLEVYNLPGVPVKALVLAARLPLWVSKPFLSRMAGSGRGAKMPSFHIDLYSGRGKSEVTYLHGAVVREGKRCGVPTPVNEWLTNMLLALTNKEIPLDEYAKQPEKLLSKIKGMP
;
A
#
# COMPACT_ATOMS: atom_id res chain seq x y z
N GLU A 1 1.01 0.15 6.90
CA GLU A 1 -0.18 0.10 5.99
C GLU A 1 -1.02 1.37 6.04
N MET A 2 -1.20 1.98 7.21
CA MET A 2 -2.04 3.18 7.33
C MET A 2 -1.41 4.40 6.67
N ASP A 3 -0.10 4.56 6.76
CA ASP A 3 0.59 5.74 6.21
C ASP A 3 0.55 5.76 4.68
N MET A 4 0.67 4.61 4.04
CA MET A 4 0.46 4.43 2.60
C MET A 4 -0.93 4.95 2.15
N ILE A 5 -1.98 4.64 2.93
CA ILE A 5 -3.36 5.11 2.64
C ILE A 5 -3.48 6.61 2.88
N LYS A 6 -2.86 7.14 3.96
CA LYS A 6 -2.86 8.59 4.24
C LYS A 6 -2.18 9.39 3.15
N GLU A 7 -1.05 8.92 2.63
CA GLU A 7 -0.38 9.54 1.49
C GLU A 7 -1.28 9.57 0.25
N CYS A 8 -1.92 8.44 -0.09
CA CYS A 8 -2.87 8.37 -1.19
C CYS A 8 -4.01 9.38 -1.03
N LEU A 9 -4.60 9.47 0.16
CA LEU A 9 -5.67 10.42 0.46
C LEU A 9 -5.19 11.89 0.39
N ALA A 10 -3.96 12.16 0.79
CA ALA A 10 -3.37 13.50 0.68
C ALA A 10 -3.19 13.90 -0.80
N VAL A 11 -2.72 12.99 -1.64
CA VAL A 11 -2.60 13.20 -3.08
C VAL A 11 -3.97 13.43 -3.72
N MET A 12 -4.97 12.58 -3.40
CA MET A 12 -6.34 12.76 -3.90
C MET A 12 -6.91 14.13 -3.51
N LYS A 13 -6.73 14.55 -2.26
CA LYS A 13 -7.17 15.86 -1.77
C LYS A 13 -6.49 17.00 -2.52
N ALA A 14 -5.18 16.93 -2.75
CA ALA A 14 -4.44 17.95 -3.49
C ALA A 14 -4.91 18.08 -4.95
N GLN A 15 -5.44 17.01 -5.51
CA GLN A 15 -6.02 16.99 -6.86
C GLN A 15 -7.52 17.34 -6.90
N GLY A 16 -8.13 17.64 -5.76
CA GLY A 16 -9.57 17.91 -5.68
C GLY A 16 -10.46 16.66 -5.91
N LEU A 17 -9.89 15.46 -5.76
CA LEU A 17 -10.62 14.21 -5.93
C LEU A 17 -11.41 13.84 -4.66
N GLU A 18 -12.66 13.49 -4.83
CA GLU A 18 -13.50 13.02 -3.74
C GLU A 18 -13.46 11.49 -3.60
N VAL A 19 -13.68 11.04 -2.37
CA VAL A 19 -13.80 9.62 -2.06
C VAL A 19 -15.27 9.18 -2.14
N TYR A 20 -15.54 8.17 -2.93
CA TYR A 20 -16.86 7.56 -3.07
C TYR A 20 -16.86 6.11 -2.56
N ASN A 21 -18.02 5.65 -2.09
CA ASN A 21 -18.19 4.24 -1.79
C ASN A 21 -18.31 3.44 -3.08
N LEU A 22 -17.72 2.25 -3.10
CA LEU A 22 -17.89 1.28 -4.18
C LEU A 22 -18.99 0.27 -3.80
N PRO A 23 -19.64 -0.37 -4.78
CA PRO A 23 -20.59 -1.44 -4.50
C PRO A 23 -19.97 -2.52 -3.62
N GLY A 24 -20.56 -2.77 -2.45
CA GLY A 24 -20.05 -3.75 -1.48
C GLY A 24 -18.80 -3.35 -0.68
N VAL A 25 -18.21 -2.16 -0.94
CA VAL A 25 -17.02 -1.68 -0.21
C VAL A 25 -17.24 -0.30 0.36
N PRO A 26 -17.37 -0.13 1.69
CA PRO A 26 -17.56 1.16 2.35
C PRO A 26 -16.26 1.96 2.42
N VAL A 27 -15.81 2.51 1.28
CA VAL A 27 -14.52 3.22 1.18
C VAL A 27 -14.45 4.42 2.12
N LYS A 28 -15.56 5.18 2.28
CA LYS A 28 -15.60 6.31 3.23
C LYS A 28 -15.35 5.87 4.69
N ALA A 29 -15.84 4.71 5.08
CA ALA A 29 -15.58 4.15 6.41
C ALA A 29 -14.10 3.72 6.57
N LEU A 30 -13.49 3.18 5.52
CA LEU A 30 -12.04 2.89 5.49
C LEU A 30 -11.20 4.15 5.65
N VAL A 31 -11.57 5.22 4.95
CA VAL A 31 -10.91 6.53 5.06
C VAL A 31 -11.02 7.10 6.46
N LEU A 32 -12.20 7.00 7.08
CA LEU A 32 -12.40 7.43 8.46
C LEU A 32 -11.52 6.60 9.41
N ALA A 33 -11.53 5.28 9.26
CA ALA A 33 -10.69 4.38 10.05
C ALA A 33 -9.18 4.70 9.89
N ALA A 34 -8.74 5.09 8.68
CA ALA A 34 -7.36 5.48 8.42
C ALA A 34 -6.93 6.78 9.15
N ARG A 35 -7.87 7.62 9.52
CA ARG A 35 -7.61 8.87 10.28
C ARG A 35 -7.59 8.65 11.80
N LEU A 36 -8.12 7.55 12.27
CA LEU A 36 -8.18 7.22 13.69
C LEU A 36 -6.85 6.60 14.18
N PRO A 37 -6.53 6.71 15.48
CA PRO A 37 -5.41 5.98 16.06
C PRO A 37 -5.53 4.48 15.79
N LEU A 38 -4.40 3.82 15.56
CA LEU A 38 -4.37 2.41 15.15
C LEU A 38 -5.07 1.47 16.15
N TRP A 39 -4.99 1.76 17.43
CA TRP A 39 -5.65 0.95 18.47
C TRP A 39 -7.19 0.98 18.37
N VAL A 40 -7.77 2.08 17.85
CA VAL A 40 -9.20 2.20 17.57
C VAL A 40 -9.59 1.51 16.27
N SER A 41 -8.79 1.72 15.21
CA SER A 41 -9.13 1.26 13.86
C SER A 41 -8.76 -0.20 13.62
N LYS A 42 -7.80 -0.75 14.36
CA LYS A 42 -7.30 -2.12 14.20
C LYS A 42 -8.39 -3.21 14.18
N PRO A 43 -9.35 -3.27 15.15
CA PRO A 43 -10.38 -4.31 15.13
C PRO A 43 -11.31 -4.22 13.92
N PHE A 44 -11.64 -3.01 13.48
CA PHE A 44 -12.45 -2.78 12.30
C PHE A 44 -11.72 -3.19 11.01
N LEU A 45 -10.47 -2.77 10.85
CA LEU A 45 -9.64 -3.07 9.69
C LEU A 45 -9.32 -4.58 9.60
N SER A 46 -9.03 -5.24 10.73
CA SER A 46 -8.77 -6.67 10.74
C SER A 46 -10.00 -7.48 10.34
N ARG A 47 -11.19 -7.06 10.77
CA ARG A 47 -12.45 -7.71 10.37
C ARG A 47 -12.71 -7.54 8.87
N MET A 48 -12.49 -6.34 8.32
CA MET A 48 -12.64 -6.08 6.89
C MET A 48 -11.61 -6.84 6.04
N ALA A 49 -10.36 -6.87 6.47
CA ALA A 49 -9.30 -7.59 5.77
C ALA A 49 -9.51 -9.11 5.82
N GLY A 50 -10.06 -9.63 6.92
CA GLY A 50 -10.30 -11.08 7.09
C GLY A 50 -11.51 -11.60 6.31
N SER A 51 -12.56 -10.80 6.13
CA SER A 51 -13.83 -11.26 5.54
C SER A 51 -13.84 -11.31 4.01
N GLY A 52 -12.91 -10.65 3.33
CA GLY A 52 -12.96 -10.44 1.87
C GLY A 52 -11.96 -11.24 1.03
N ARG A 53 -10.91 -11.79 1.63
CA ARG A 53 -9.80 -12.38 0.86
C ARG A 53 -9.91 -13.89 0.64
N GLY A 54 -10.62 -14.63 1.50
CA GLY A 54 -10.63 -16.08 1.43
C GLY A 54 -9.20 -16.65 1.38
N ALA A 55 -9.01 -17.73 0.64
CA ALA A 55 -7.69 -18.35 0.41
C ALA A 55 -6.90 -17.73 -0.77
N LYS A 56 -7.34 -16.59 -1.33
CA LYS A 56 -6.67 -15.97 -2.47
C LYS A 56 -5.38 -15.28 -2.06
N MET A 57 -4.29 -15.63 -2.75
CA MET A 57 -3.00 -14.93 -2.60
C MET A 57 -3.10 -13.50 -3.13
N PRO A 58 -2.44 -12.51 -2.50
CA PRO A 58 -2.36 -11.15 -3.02
C PRO A 58 -1.76 -11.12 -4.44
N SER A 59 -2.26 -10.24 -5.32
CA SER A 59 -1.78 -10.12 -6.70
C SER A 59 -0.28 -9.89 -6.80
N PHE A 60 0.27 -9.03 -5.95
CA PHE A 60 1.71 -8.79 -5.90
C PHE A 60 2.54 -10.03 -5.56
N HIS A 61 2.02 -10.91 -4.71
CA HIS A 61 2.68 -12.17 -4.42
C HIS A 61 2.66 -13.10 -5.64
N ILE A 62 1.52 -13.18 -6.33
CA ILE A 62 1.39 -13.98 -7.56
C ILE A 62 2.35 -13.45 -8.63
N ASP A 63 2.39 -12.13 -8.86
CA ASP A 63 3.29 -11.50 -9.82
C ASP A 63 4.75 -11.79 -9.51
N LEU A 64 5.14 -11.64 -8.24
CA LEU A 64 6.52 -11.82 -7.78
C LEU A 64 7.02 -13.25 -8.01
N TYR A 65 6.18 -14.25 -7.70
CA TYR A 65 6.55 -15.66 -7.83
C TYR A 65 6.21 -16.28 -9.20
N SER A 66 5.50 -15.56 -10.07
CA SER A 66 5.19 -16.03 -11.44
C SER A 66 6.38 -16.04 -12.39
N GLY A 67 7.46 -15.37 -12.03
CA GLY A 67 8.65 -15.23 -12.88
C GLY A 67 8.46 -14.34 -14.12
N ARG A 68 7.31 -13.65 -14.25
CA ARG A 68 6.99 -12.82 -15.42
C ARG A 68 7.79 -11.52 -15.49
N GLY A 69 8.52 -11.14 -14.43
CA GLY A 69 9.28 -9.90 -14.38
C GLY A 69 8.43 -8.63 -14.48
N LYS A 70 7.14 -8.74 -14.15
CA LYS A 70 6.17 -7.62 -14.20
C LYS A 70 5.44 -7.54 -12.87
N SER A 71 5.17 -6.32 -12.42
CA SER A 71 4.38 -6.05 -11.21
C SER A 71 3.41 -4.91 -11.47
N GLU A 72 2.19 -5.04 -10.97
CA GLU A 72 1.19 -3.97 -10.98
C GLU A 72 1.55 -2.79 -10.06
N VAL A 73 2.61 -2.91 -9.26
CA VAL A 73 3.01 -1.89 -8.27
C VAL A 73 3.20 -0.51 -8.89
N THR A 74 3.71 -0.43 -10.11
CA THR A 74 3.89 0.84 -10.84
C THR A 74 2.59 1.55 -11.18
N TYR A 75 1.52 0.79 -11.36
CA TYR A 75 0.18 1.31 -11.66
C TYR A 75 -0.64 1.63 -10.40
N LEU A 76 -0.32 1.04 -9.28
CA LEU A 76 -0.98 1.25 -7.98
C LEU A 76 -0.17 2.24 -7.13
N HIS A 77 0.79 1.76 -6.35
CA HIS A 77 1.63 2.62 -5.50
C HIS A 77 2.45 3.63 -6.29
N GLY A 78 3.00 3.21 -7.43
CA GLY A 78 3.75 4.09 -8.34
C GLY A 78 2.90 5.22 -8.92
N ALA A 79 1.58 5.02 -9.11
CA ALA A 79 0.69 6.11 -9.50
C ALA A 79 0.55 7.16 -8.40
N VAL A 80 0.41 6.73 -7.13
CA VAL A 80 0.39 7.66 -5.99
C VAL A 80 1.67 8.48 -5.92
N VAL A 81 2.82 7.85 -6.15
CA VAL A 81 4.13 8.54 -6.17
C VAL A 81 4.22 9.58 -7.29
N ARG A 82 3.83 9.20 -8.51
CA ARG A 82 3.87 10.13 -9.66
C ARG A 82 2.97 11.33 -9.44
N GLU A 83 1.73 11.07 -9.01
CA GLU A 83 0.77 12.15 -8.76
C GLU A 83 1.16 13.00 -7.55
N GLY A 84 1.74 12.40 -6.52
CA GLY A 84 2.30 13.12 -5.39
C GLY A 84 3.38 14.10 -5.82
N LYS A 85 4.34 13.65 -6.63
CA LYS A 85 5.39 14.53 -7.21
C LYS A 85 4.79 15.66 -8.05
N ARG A 86 3.73 15.37 -8.82
CA ARG A 86 3.06 16.39 -9.65
C ARG A 86 2.34 17.46 -8.86
N CYS A 87 1.74 17.13 -7.73
CA CYS A 87 1.00 18.07 -6.89
C CYS A 87 1.75 18.53 -5.63
N GLY A 88 3.05 18.19 -5.49
CA GLY A 88 3.90 18.61 -4.38
C GLY A 88 3.58 17.94 -3.05
N VAL A 89 2.95 16.77 -3.06
CA VAL A 89 2.64 15.97 -1.87
C VAL A 89 3.68 14.86 -1.70
N PRO A 90 4.41 14.81 -0.58
CA PRO A 90 5.39 13.76 -0.32
C PRO A 90 4.68 12.40 -0.09
N THR A 91 5.24 11.33 -0.67
CA THR A 91 4.72 9.97 -0.60
C THR A 91 5.82 8.96 -0.29
N PRO A 92 6.59 9.15 0.81
CA PRO A 92 7.78 8.35 1.08
C PRO A 92 7.50 6.87 1.26
N VAL A 93 6.40 6.48 1.90
CA VAL A 93 6.05 5.08 2.12
C VAL A 93 5.66 4.39 0.82
N ASN A 94 4.83 5.03 -0.01
CA ASN A 94 4.46 4.49 -1.33
C ASN A 94 5.69 4.40 -2.26
N GLU A 95 6.57 5.39 -2.23
CA GLU A 95 7.80 5.39 -3.03
C GLU A 95 8.73 4.24 -2.62
N TRP A 96 8.96 4.07 -1.32
CA TRP A 96 9.80 3.00 -0.81
C TRP A 96 9.21 1.61 -1.15
N LEU A 97 7.91 1.41 -0.93
CA LEU A 97 7.23 0.14 -1.28
C LEU A 97 7.31 -0.15 -2.77
N THR A 98 7.12 0.86 -3.62
CA THR A 98 7.25 0.72 -5.08
C THR A 98 8.64 0.28 -5.46
N ASN A 99 9.67 0.98 -4.98
CA ASN A 99 11.07 0.70 -5.32
C ASN A 99 11.50 -0.68 -4.81
N MET A 100 11.13 -1.04 -3.58
CA MET A 100 11.44 -2.34 -3.00
C MET A 100 10.80 -3.49 -3.79
N LEU A 101 9.52 -3.36 -4.14
CA LEU A 101 8.83 -4.42 -4.88
C LEU A 101 9.35 -4.54 -6.32
N LEU A 102 9.76 -3.44 -6.94
CA LEU A 102 10.43 -3.46 -8.24
C LEU A 102 11.80 -4.14 -8.15
N ALA A 103 12.60 -3.82 -7.14
CA ALA A 103 13.90 -4.45 -6.93
C ALA A 103 13.78 -5.98 -6.74
N LEU A 104 12.76 -6.44 -6.00
CA LEU A 104 12.45 -7.88 -5.87
C LEU A 104 12.01 -8.48 -7.21
N THR A 105 11.15 -7.78 -7.96
CA THR A 105 10.63 -8.24 -9.26
C THR A 105 11.74 -8.34 -10.31
N ASN A 106 12.68 -7.39 -10.29
CA ASN A 106 13.85 -7.34 -11.18
C ASN A 106 15.00 -8.25 -10.72
N LYS A 107 14.82 -8.96 -9.60
CA LYS A 107 15.88 -9.83 -8.99
C LYS A 107 17.14 -9.07 -8.55
N GLU A 108 17.01 -7.77 -8.28
CA GLU A 108 18.08 -6.94 -7.70
C GLU A 108 18.28 -7.25 -6.21
N ILE A 109 17.21 -7.73 -5.57
CA ILE A 109 17.17 -8.20 -4.17
C ILE A 109 16.65 -9.64 -4.18
N PRO A 110 17.22 -10.56 -3.41
CA PRO A 110 16.72 -11.92 -3.27
C PRO A 110 15.28 -11.95 -2.76
N LEU A 111 14.45 -12.88 -3.27
CA LEU A 111 13.05 -13.00 -2.89
C LEU A 111 12.83 -13.33 -1.40
N ASP A 112 13.80 -13.96 -0.78
CA ASP A 112 13.79 -14.35 0.63
C ASP A 112 14.29 -13.24 1.56
N GLU A 113 14.78 -12.11 1.04
CA GLU A 113 15.32 -10.98 1.81
C GLU A 113 14.36 -10.49 2.92
N TYR A 114 13.05 -10.50 2.62
CA TYR A 114 11.99 -10.11 3.55
C TYR A 114 11.02 -11.27 3.89
N ALA A 115 11.28 -12.47 3.38
CA ALA A 115 10.39 -13.61 3.58
C ALA A 115 10.32 -13.95 5.07
N LYS A 116 9.09 -14.00 5.61
CA LYS A 116 8.82 -14.28 7.03
C LYS A 116 9.49 -13.31 8.03
N GLN A 117 9.94 -12.15 7.55
CA GLN A 117 10.61 -11.11 8.35
C GLN A 117 9.86 -9.77 8.30
N PRO A 118 8.58 -9.70 8.74
CA PRO A 118 7.80 -8.47 8.68
C PRO A 118 8.42 -7.32 9.50
N GLU A 119 9.14 -7.64 10.58
CA GLU A 119 9.81 -6.65 11.44
C GLU A 119 10.92 -5.90 10.68
N LYS A 120 11.67 -6.59 9.83
CA LYS A 120 12.72 -6.00 9.00
C LYS A 120 12.13 -4.99 8.01
N LEU A 121 11.00 -5.31 7.42
CA LEU A 121 10.26 -4.43 6.52
C LEU A 121 9.68 -3.22 7.27
N LEU A 122 9.06 -3.45 8.43
CA LEU A 122 8.45 -2.40 9.24
C LEU A 122 9.50 -1.43 9.81
N SER A 123 10.70 -1.91 10.17
CA SER A 123 11.78 -1.05 10.69
C SER A 123 12.23 -0.02 9.66
N LYS A 124 12.23 -0.38 8.37
CA LYS A 124 12.57 0.53 7.28
C LYS A 124 11.54 1.64 7.09
N ILE A 125 10.26 1.33 7.28
CA ILE A 125 9.17 2.29 7.13
C ILE A 125 9.07 3.22 8.35
N LYS A 126 9.29 2.72 9.56
CA LYS A 126 9.20 3.52 10.79
C LYS A 126 10.22 4.68 10.89
N GLY A 127 11.30 4.62 10.14
CA GLY A 127 12.31 5.68 10.08
C GLY A 127 12.04 6.75 9.01
N MET A 128 10.91 6.67 8.30
CA MET A 128 10.57 7.63 7.26
C MET A 128 9.78 8.81 7.85
N PRO A 129 10.06 10.04 7.38
CA PRO A 129 9.37 11.25 7.82
C PRO A 129 7.89 11.28 7.43
#